data_3c1fe75abf69927ce75c43722ea1e3db
#
_entry.id   3c1fe75abf69927ce75c43722ea1e3db
#
_cell.length_a   1.000
_cell.length_b   1.000
_cell.length_c   1.000
_cell.angle_alpha   90.00
_cell.angle_beta   90.00
_cell.angle_gamma   90.00
#
_symmetry.space_group_name_H-M   'P 1'
#
loop_
_entity.id
_entity.type
_entity.pdbx_description
1 polymer ?
#
loop_
_entity_poly.entity_id
_entity_poly.type
_entity_poly.pdbx_seq_one_letter_code
_entity_poly.pdbx_strand_id
1 'polypeptide(L)'
;MRFLSRRLVLPSDLNYSNSLFGGRVLQWIDEEAAIYAICQLETNSLVTKHISEVSFESPAMQGDVVEFGLETKKVGTSSITLSCLVRNKATKKTICLADDIVFVQVDPETRTPMPHGKTLAMLKQQARDEMARLSSN
;
A
#
# COMPACT_ATOMS: atom_id res chain seq x y z
N MET A 1 -9.76 -1.51 6.42
CA MET A 1 -8.43 -0.98 6.01
C MET A 1 -7.52 -0.97 7.23
N ARG A 2 -6.28 -1.45 7.07
CA ARG A 2 -5.33 -1.57 8.17
C ARG A 2 -4.22 -0.54 8.02
N PHE A 3 -3.98 0.26 9.07
CA PHE A 3 -2.94 1.29 9.11
C PHE A 3 -1.73 0.72 9.85
N LEU A 4 -0.81 0.10 9.10
CA LEU A 4 0.31 -0.66 9.65
C LEU A 4 1.63 0.12 9.67
N SER A 5 1.71 1.22 8.95
CA SER A 5 2.97 1.98 8.85
C SER A 5 2.72 3.47 8.93
N ARG A 6 3.76 4.18 9.37
CA ARG A 6 3.76 5.63 9.54
C ARG A 6 5.09 6.19 9.08
N ARG A 7 5.07 7.44 8.62
CA ARG A 7 6.27 8.19 8.27
C ARG A 7 6.20 9.60 8.80
N LEU A 8 7.34 10.13 9.19
CA LEU A 8 7.49 11.53 9.57
C LEU A 8 7.84 12.33 8.32
N VAL A 9 7.14 13.45 8.11
CA VAL A 9 7.45 14.36 6.99
C VAL A 9 8.67 15.19 7.37
N LEU A 10 9.78 14.96 6.67
CA LEU A 10 11.07 15.62 6.88
C LEU A 10 11.23 16.81 5.91
N PRO A 11 12.16 17.75 6.19
CA PRO A 11 12.42 18.85 5.26
C PRO A 11 12.75 18.41 3.84
N SER A 12 13.43 17.27 3.69
CA SER A 12 13.78 16.71 2.36
C SER A 12 12.60 16.15 1.59
N ASP A 13 11.44 16.01 2.23
CA ASP A 13 10.22 15.48 1.61
C ASP A 13 9.32 16.58 1.04
N LEU A 14 9.69 17.85 1.23
CA LEU A 14 8.86 18.98 0.85
C LEU A 14 9.06 19.40 -0.60
N ASN A 15 8.01 19.97 -1.18
CA ASN A 15 8.05 20.59 -2.50
C ASN A 15 8.37 22.09 -2.39
N TYR A 16 8.30 22.81 -3.52
CA TYR A 16 8.55 24.25 -3.59
C TYR A 16 7.57 25.10 -2.76
N SER A 17 6.41 24.53 -2.41
CA SER A 17 5.38 25.21 -1.59
C SER A 17 5.47 24.85 -0.11
N ASN A 18 6.55 24.18 0.33
CA ASN A 18 6.80 23.77 1.71
C ASN A 18 5.75 22.78 2.25
N SER A 19 5.16 21.99 1.37
CA SER A 19 4.30 20.86 1.75
C SER A 19 4.84 19.58 1.14
N LEU A 20 4.36 18.45 1.65
CA LEU A 20 4.82 17.13 1.21
C LEU A 20 4.68 17.00 -0.32
N PHE A 21 5.80 16.67 -0.97
CA PHE A 21 5.88 16.53 -2.42
C PHE A 21 5.03 15.36 -2.90
N GLY A 22 4.15 15.61 -3.89
CA GLY A 22 3.24 14.58 -4.42
C GLY A 22 3.95 13.34 -4.93
N GLY A 23 5.07 13.51 -5.63
CA GLY A 23 5.89 12.39 -6.09
C GLY A 23 6.47 11.56 -4.94
N ARG A 24 6.76 12.19 -3.79
CA ARG A 24 7.22 11.50 -2.59
C ARG A 24 6.10 10.64 -2.00
N VAL A 25 4.89 11.17 -1.94
CA VAL A 25 3.73 10.40 -1.47
C VAL A 25 3.51 9.18 -2.36
N LEU A 26 3.58 9.35 -3.68
CA LEU A 26 3.44 8.23 -4.62
C LEU A 26 4.53 7.19 -4.44
N GLN A 27 5.77 7.62 -4.21
CA GLN A 27 6.87 6.71 -3.90
C GLN A 27 6.56 5.87 -2.65
N TRP A 28 6.13 6.53 -1.59
CA TRP A 28 5.78 5.86 -0.34
C TRP A 28 4.60 4.90 -0.51
N ILE A 29 3.58 5.31 -1.26
CA ILE A 29 2.43 4.44 -1.56
C ILE A 29 2.89 3.17 -2.29
N ASP A 30 3.75 3.31 -3.31
CA ASP A 30 4.26 2.17 -4.07
C ASP A 30 5.06 1.23 -3.16
N GLU A 31 5.94 1.77 -2.32
CA GLU A 31 6.73 0.99 -1.37
C GLU A 31 5.85 0.25 -0.36
N GLU A 32 4.93 0.96 0.29
CA GLU A 32 4.06 0.35 1.31
C GLU A 32 3.10 -0.67 0.70
N ALA A 33 2.56 -0.38 -0.48
CA ALA A 33 1.69 -1.31 -1.19
C ALA A 33 2.46 -2.55 -1.63
N ALA A 34 3.70 -2.40 -2.08
CA ALA A 34 4.55 -3.52 -2.45
C ALA A 34 4.81 -4.44 -1.25
N ILE A 35 5.15 -3.86 -0.09
CA ILE A 35 5.34 -4.63 1.14
C ILE A 35 4.08 -5.41 1.49
N TYR A 36 2.92 -4.74 1.44
CA TYR A 36 1.64 -5.38 1.72
C TYR A 36 1.37 -6.54 0.77
N ALA A 37 1.56 -6.34 -0.54
CA ALA A 37 1.35 -7.38 -1.56
C ALA A 37 2.31 -8.57 -1.36
N ILE A 38 3.58 -8.31 -1.05
CA ILE A 38 4.58 -9.33 -0.75
C ILE A 38 4.12 -10.19 0.43
N CYS A 39 3.64 -9.57 1.49
CA CYS A 39 3.15 -10.27 2.68
C CYS A 39 1.88 -11.07 2.37
N GLN A 40 0.98 -10.54 1.55
CA GLN A 40 -0.25 -11.23 1.18
C GLN A 40 0.00 -12.44 0.29
N LEU A 41 0.83 -12.29 -0.72
CA LEU A 41 1.09 -13.34 -1.72
C LEU A 41 2.27 -14.26 -1.35
N GLU A 42 3.00 -13.91 -0.30
CA GLU A 42 4.17 -14.68 0.18
C GLU A 42 5.22 -14.88 -0.90
N THR A 43 5.46 -13.83 -1.70
CA THR A 43 6.47 -13.82 -2.76
C THR A 43 6.97 -12.39 -2.98
N ASN A 44 8.24 -12.25 -3.32
CA ASN A 44 8.80 -10.95 -3.70
C ASN A 44 8.99 -10.80 -5.22
N SER A 45 8.50 -11.77 -6.00
CA SER A 45 8.56 -11.72 -7.47
C SER A 45 7.33 -11.00 -8.02
N LEU A 46 7.20 -9.73 -7.66
CA LEU A 46 6.06 -8.89 -8.02
C LEU A 46 6.54 -7.66 -8.78
N VAL A 47 5.71 -7.20 -9.72
CA VAL A 47 5.92 -5.90 -10.38
C VAL A 47 4.68 -5.05 -10.21
N THR A 48 4.89 -3.74 -10.04
CA THR A 48 3.80 -2.77 -10.06
C THR A 48 3.33 -2.63 -11.50
N LYS A 49 2.07 -2.97 -11.76
CA LYS A 49 1.51 -2.87 -13.10
C LYS A 49 0.95 -1.50 -13.37
N HIS A 50 0.15 -0.98 -12.46
CA HIS A 50 -0.32 0.40 -12.55
C HIS A 50 -0.83 0.89 -11.19
N ILE A 51 -0.88 2.21 -11.06
CA ILE A 51 -1.53 2.93 -9.97
C ILE A 51 -2.48 3.91 -10.64
N SER A 52 -3.76 3.82 -10.30
CA SER A 52 -4.80 4.66 -10.91
C SER A 52 -5.74 5.23 -9.86
N GLU A 53 -6.57 6.16 -10.31
CA GLU A 53 -7.52 6.85 -9.44
C GLU A 53 -6.82 7.47 -8.23
N VAL A 54 -5.71 8.21 -8.49
CA VAL A 54 -4.96 8.90 -7.44
C VAL A 54 -5.57 10.28 -7.22
N SER A 55 -5.91 10.56 -5.96
CA SER A 55 -6.49 11.83 -5.55
C SER A 55 -5.67 12.44 -4.42
N PHE A 56 -5.22 13.69 -4.61
CA PHE A 56 -4.51 14.46 -3.59
C PHE A 56 -5.52 15.38 -2.90
N GLU A 57 -5.88 15.05 -1.66
CA GLU A 57 -7.00 15.70 -0.96
C GLU A 57 -6.58 16.88 -0.08
N SER A 58 -5.44 16.76 0.61
CA SER A 58 -4.95 17.80 1.49
C SER A 58 -3.44 17.75 1.61
N PRO A 59 -2.79 18.90 1.91
CA PRO A 59 -1.34 18.93 2.10
C PRO A 59 -0.95 18.32 3.44
N ALA A 60 0.26 17.76 3.49
CA ALA A 60 0.95 17.45 4.73
C ALA A 60 2.14 18.38 4.88
N MET A 61 2.44 18.77 6.12
CA MET A 61 3.47 19.75 6.42
C MET A 61 4.64 19.09 7.14
N GLN A 62 5.78 19.76 7.15
CA GLN A 62 6.93 19.28 7.91
C GLN A 62 6.55 19.01 9.36
N GLY A 63 6.98 17.85 9.86
CA GLY A 63 6.70 17.43 11.22
C GLY A 63 5.40 16.65 11.38
N ASP A 64 4.55 16.61 10.36
CA ASP A 64 3.36 15.77 10.40
C ASP A 64 3.76 14.30 10.35
N VAL A 65 3.01 13.48 11.07
CA VAL A 65 3.08 12.02 10.96
C VAL A 65 1.95 11.58 10.04
N VAL A 66 2.31 10.90 8.96
CA VAL A 66 1.34 10.34 8.03
C VAL A 66 1.28 8.83 8.21
N GLU A 67 0.09 8.26 8.06
CA GLU A 67 -0.08 6.81 8.15
C GLU A 67 -0.75 6.25 6.91
N PHE A 68 -0.41 4.99 6.62
CA PHE A 68 -0.78 4.31 5.38
C PHE A 68 -1.73 3.17 5.71
N GLY A 69 -2.96 3.28 5.20
CA GLY A 69 -3.95 2.22 5.29
C GLY A 69 -4.01 1.48 3.97
N LEU A 70 -4.00 0.16 4.04
CA LEU A 70 -4.02 -0.71 2.87
C LEU A 70 -5.09 -1.78 3.03
N GLU A 71 -5.71 -2.14 1.92
CA GLU A 71 -6.64 -3.25 1.85
C GLU A 71 -6.62 -3.88 0.47
N THR A 72 -6.94 -5.18 0.43
CA THR A 72 -7.08 -5.91 -0.81
C THR A 72 -8.49 -5.71 -1.37
N LYS A 73 -8.59 -5.23 -2.60
CA LYS A 73 -9.86 -5.04 -3.30
C LYS A 73 -10.27 -6.29 -4.07
N LYS A 74 -9.34 -6.88 -4.80
CA LYS A 74 -9.60 -8.13 -5.53
C LYS A 74 -8.30 -8.88 -5.80
N VAL A 75 -8.44 -10.15 -6.09
CA VAL A 75 -7.34 -11.07 -6.37
C VAL A 75 -7.64 -11.78 -7.69
N GLY A 76 -6.75 -11.59 -8.67
CA GLY A 76 -6.80 -12.29 -9.94
C GLY A 76 -5.95 -13.55 -9.92
N THR A 77 -5.71 -14.14 -11.09
CA THR A 77 -4.89 -15.35 -11.21
C THR A 77 -3.41 -15.06 -10.89
N SER A 78 -2.86 -13.99 -11.47
CA SER A 78 -1.48 -13.55 -11.24
C SER A 78 -1.40 -12.19 -10.56
N SER A 79 -2.53 -11.52 -10.36
CA SER A 79 -2.59 -10.14 -9.87
C SER A 79 -3.23 -10.03 -8.50
N ILE A 80 -2.93 -8.91 -7.84
CA ILE A 80 -3.62 -8.43 -6.65
C ILE A 80 -3.86 -6.94 -6.82
N THR A 81 -5.08 -6.49 -6.50
CA THR A 81 -5.46 -5.09 -6.56
C THR A 81 -5.70 -4.58 -5.15
N LEU A 82 -4.99 -3.51 -4.82
CA LEU A 82 -5.03 -2.88 -3.49
C LEU A 82 -5.60 -1.48 -3.57
N SER A 83 -6.06 -0.99 -2.44
CA SER A 83 -6.37 0.42 -2.21
C SER A 83 -5.49 0.92 -1.08
N CYS A 84 -4.98 2.15 -1.20
CA CYS A 84 -4.15 2.79 -0.18
C CYS A 84 -4.71 4.15 0.17
N LEU A 85 -4.90 4.39 1.45
CA LEU A 85 -5.30 5.69 2.01
C LEU A 85 -4.13 6.22 2.83
N VAL A 86 -3.69 7.43 2.50
CA VAL A 86 -2.67 8.16 3.27
C VAL A 86 -3.38 9.26 4.03
N ARG A 87 -3.22 9.30 5.35
CA ARG A 87 -3.88 10.31 6.18
C ARG A 87 -2.94 10.85 7.25
N ASN A 88 -3.24 12.05 7.73
CA ASN A 88 -2.57 12.62 8.89
C ASN A 88 -2.96 11.78 10.11
N LYS A 89 -1.99 11.31 10.86
CA LYS A 89 -2.23 10.45 12.03
C LYS A 89 -2.99 11.18 13.12
N ALA A 90 -2.65 12.45 13.36
CA ALA A 90 -3.25 13.23 14.44
C ALA A 90 -4.67 13.67 14.13
N THR A 91 -4.90 14.19 12.93
CA THR A 91 -6.20 14.76 12.54
C THR A 91 -7.13 13.79 11.83
N LYS A 92 -6.58 12.66 11.34
CA LYS A 92 -7.28 11.67 10.49
C LYS A 92 -7.70 12.22 9.13
N LYS A 93 -7.21 13.40 8.76
CA LYS A 93 -7.54 14.02 7.49
C LYS A 93 -6.82 13.31 6.35
N THR A 94 -7.57 12.99 5.29
CA THR A 94 -7.02 12.32 4.11
C THR A 94 -6.06 13.24 3.37
N ILE A 95 -4.88 12.73 3.08
CA ILE A 95 -3.84 13.43 2.32
C ILE A 95 -3.86 12.96 0.87
N CYS A 96 -3.87 11.65 0.67
CA CYS A 96 -3.86 11.05 -0.66
C CYS A 96 -4.59 9.71 -0.65
N LEU A 97 -5.31 9.44 -1.73
CA LEU A 97 -5.98 8.16 -1.94
C LEU A 97 -5.54 7.59 -3.28
N ALA A 98 -5.05 6.36 -3.29
CA ALA A 98 -4.82 5.60 -4.52
C ALA A 98 -5.77 4.40 -4.49
N ASP A 99 -6.79 4.45 -5.35
CA ASP A 99 -7.92 3.53 -5.28
C ASP A 99 -7.67 2.19 -5.98
N ASP A 100 -6.78 2.16 -6.96
CA ASP A 100 -6.39 0.92 -7.65
C ASP A 100 -4.89 0.86 -7.81
N ILE A 101 -4.27 -0.04 -7.05
CA ILE A 101 -2.84 -0.35 -7.19
C ILE A 101 -2.74 -1.82 -7.53
N VAL A 102 -2.25 -2.13 -8.72
CA VAL A 102 -2.18 -3.49 -9.24
C VAL A 102 -0.76 -3.99 -9.27
N PHE A 103 -0.53 -5.10 -8.57
CA PHE A 103 0.72 -5.86 -8.64
C PHE A 103 0.45 -7.17 -9.37
N VAL A 104 1.45 -7.64 -10.11
CA VAL A 104 1.39 -8.91 -10.84
C VAL A 104 2.59 -9.75 -10.43
N GLN A 105 2.32 -11.01 -10.06
CA GLN A 105 3.39 -11.97 -9.84
C GLN A 105 3.96 -12.38 -11.20
N VAL A 106 5.28 -12.36 -11.31
CA VAL A 106 5.98 -12.71 -12.54
C VAL A 106 7.03 -13.77 -12.27
N ASP A 107 7.31 -14.55 -13.30
CA ASP A 107 8.46 -15.46 -13.28
C ASP A 107 9.75 -14.61 -13.18
N PRO A 108 10.65 -14.90 -12.22
CA PRO A 108 11.85 -14.09 -12.03
C PRO A 108 12.78 -14.02 -13.24
N GLU A 109 12.80 -15.07 -14.06
CA GLU A 109 13.68 -15.15 -15.24
C GLU A 109 13.03 -14.54 -16.48
N THR A 110 11.81 -15.00 -16.81
CA THR A 110 11.13 -14.58 -18.04
C THR A 110 10.37 -13.27 -17.89
N ARG A 111 10.04 -12.86 -16.66
CA ARG A 111 9.26 -11.66 -16.33
C ARG A 111 7.84 -11.70 -16.88
N THR A 112 7.34 -12.90 -17.16
CA THR A 112 5.96 -13.11 -17.61
C THR A 112 5.05 -13.41 -16.43
N PRO A 113 3.74 -13.08 -16.52
CA PRO A 113 2.79 -13.34 -15.43
C PRO A 113 2.76 -14.80 -15.03
N MET A 114 2.69 -15.04 -13.72
CA MET A 114 2.70 -16.37 -13.14
C MET A 114 1.62 -16.45 -12.06
N PRO A 115 0.78 -17.52 -12.06
CA PRO A 115 -0.26 -17.67 -11.05
C PRO A 115 0.33 -17.73 -9.64
N HIS A 116 -0.27 -16.99 -8.70
CA HIS A 116 0.16 -16.98 -7.30
C HIS A 116 -0.59 -17.98 -6.42
N GLY A 117 -1.67 -18.58 -6.93
CA GLY A 117 -2.40 -19.63 -6.22
C GLY A 117 -3.23 -19.13 -5.03
N LYS A 118 -3.39 -17.85 -4.87
CA LYS A 118 -4.16 -17.27 -3.76
C LYS A 118 -5.54 -16.80 -4.22
N THR A 119 -6.51 -16.85 -3.30
CA THR A 119 -7.84 -16.29 -3.51
C THR A 119 -8.12 -15.25 -2.43
N LEU A 120 -9.10 -14.38 -2.68
CA LEU A 120 -9.49 -13.38 -1.69
C LEU A 120 -9.93 -14.04 -0.36
N ALA A 121 -10.65 -15.16 -0.46
CA ALA A 121 -11.08 -15.91 0.73
C ALA A 121 -9.89 -16.42 1.55
N MET A 122 -8.84 -16.92 0.87
CA MET A 122 -7.61 -17.38 1.54
C MET A 122 -6.92 -16.24 2.26
N LEU A 123 -6.81 -15.07 1.62
CA LEU A 123 -6.17 -13.90 2.23
C LEU A 123 -6.95 -13.38 3.42
N LYS A 124 -8.27 -13.39 3.36
CA LYS A 124 -9.12 -13.01 4.50
C LYS A 124 -8.96 -13.98 5.67
N GLN A 125 -8.84 -15.29 5.39
CA GLN A 125 -8.61 -16.29 6.43
C GLN A 125 -7.23 -16.11 7.07
N GLN A 126 -6.18 -15.86 6.29
CA GLN A 126 -4.84 -15.58 6.81
C GLN A 126 -4.85 -14.36 7.75
N ALA A 127 -5.58 -13.30 7.39
CA ALA A 127 -5.71 -12.12 8.23
C ALA A 127 -6.39 -12.43 9.57
N ARG A 128 -7.46 -13.24 9.55
CA ARG A 128 -8.15 -13.68 10.77
C ARG A 128 -7.23 -14.51 11.66
N ASP A 129 -6.49 -15.44 11.08
CA ASP A 129 -5.56 -16.30 11.81
C ASP A 129 -4.43 -15.49 12.46
N GLU A 130 -3.90 -14.50 11.76
CA GLU A 130 -2.88 -13.60 12.28
C GLU A 130 -3.41 -12.79 13.47
N MET A 131 -4.60 -12.22 13.33
CA MET A 131 -5.24 -11.46 14.41
C MET A 131 -5.50 -12.35 15.64
N ALA A 132 -5.93 -13.59 15.44
CA ALA A 132 -6.14 -14.53 16.53
C ALA A 132 -4.83 -14.85 17.25
N ARG A 133 -3.73 -15.01 16.54
CA ARG A 133 -2.41 -15.23 17.15
C ARG A 133 -1.93 -14.04 17.96
N LEU A 134 -2.15 -12.81 17.45
CA LEU A 134 -1.78 -11.59 18.16
C LEU A 134 -2.63 -11.41 19.42
N SER A 135 -3.90 -11.79 19.39
CA SER A 135 -4.81 -11.68 20.53
C SER A 135 -4.52 -12.67 21.65
N SER A 136 -3.85 -13.81 21.35
CA SER A 136 -3.54 -14.85 22.34
C SER A 136 -2.24 -14.58 23.12
N ASN A 137 -1.51 -13.54 22.75
CA ASN A 137 -0.29 -13.11 23.45
C ASN A 137 -0.61 -11.92 24.41
#